data_fdc401ffb9ec3c2cdce3e8f9241f8372
#
_entry.id   fdc401ffb9ec3c2cdce3e8f9241f8372
#
_cell.length_a   1.000
_cell.length_b   1.000
_cell.length_c   1.000
_cell.angle_alpha   90.00
_cell.angle_beta   90.00
_cell.angle_gamma   90.00
#
_symmetry.space_group_name_H-M   'P 1'
#
loop_
_entity.id
_entity.type
_entity.pdbx_description
1 polymer ?
#
loop_
_entity_poly.entity_id
_entity_poly.type
_entity_poly.pdbx_seq_one_letter_code
_entity_poly.pdbx_strand_id
1 'polypeptide(L)'
;MTSAWNEEWRRRRLPALAGQEWDLIVVGGGISGAGILREAARRGWRCLLLEQRDFAWGTSSRSSKMVHGGLRYIAKGQWRLTRDSVRERQRLLGEAPGLVEPLSFVMAHYRGGFPGPRLFGGLLSVYDALAGRRNHRFYDAAALRYLAPGLKEQRLLGGTRFFDAVTDDARLVLRVLAEARHDGGEAFNGMRVRELLREGGQVVGLRAEDRESGELLDFRCRALALATGAWADELRQPGGSEHIRPLRGSHLLLPAWRLPVAHAFSFMHAKDRRPVFVFPWEGATVVGTTDLDHRDGLGEDARISRAELAYLLAACAQQFPAAAIEARDVLSTWAGVRPVVSSGDDSGKPSDEKREHVLWREPGCVTLAGGKLTTFRPLAVEVLQACAPLLGRTVTDDGAAVFGACEGPLIDGLGSGQRRRLAGRYGRDLVRLKRLVDTLGTDCVGASETLWAELAFAAEAEMVLHLDDLLLRRTRLGLLLPGGGAAYLPRIRALCQARLGWDDPRWEREQQAYLDLWRRHYSLPV
;
A
#
# COMPACT_ATOMS: atom_id res chain seq x y z
N MET A 1 10.72 6.38 -25.93
CA MET A 1 11.63 5.92 -24.86
C MET A 1 11.31 6.73 -23.61
N THR A 2 10.73 6.13 -22.57
CA THR A 2 10.54 6.84 -21.29
C THR A 2 11.93 7.18 -20.73
N SER A 3 12.16 8.47 -20.43
CA SER A 3 13.39 8.98 -19.82
C SER A 3 13.66 8.27 -18.48
N ALA A 4 14.94 8.22 -18.07
CA ALA A 4 15.29 7.79 -16.72
C ALA A 4 14.44 8.54 -15.69
N TRP A 5 13.91 7.85 -14.69
CA TRP A 5 13.16 8.45 -13.59
C TRP A 5 13.98 8.28 -12.31
N ASN A 6 15.01 9.10 -12.19
CA ASN A 6 16.01 9.07 -11.12
C ASN A 6 16.32 10.49 -10.63
N GLU A 7 17.21 10.60 -9.66
CA GLU A 7 17.58 11.89 -9.05
C GLU A 7 18.18 12.89 -10.07
N GLU A 8 18.98 12.43 -11.03
CA GLU A 8 19.56 13.29 -12.06
C GLU A 8 18.48 13.89 -12.98
N TRP A 9 17.52 13.06 -13.40
CA TRP A 9 16.35 13.51 -14.16
C TRP A 9 15.53 14.52 -13.34
N ARG A 10 15.32 14.25 -12.05
CA ARG A 10 14.61 15.13 -11.10
C ARG A 10 15.24 16.50 -11.03
N ARG A 11 16.54 16.57 -10.79
CA ARG A 11 17.28 17.87 -10.70
C ARG A 11 17.16 18.70 -11.97
N ARG A 12 17.19 18.07 -13.14
CA ARG A 12 17.05 18.78 -14.42
C ARG A 12 15.63 19.22 -14.71
N ARG A 13 14.64 18.39 -14.33
CA ARG A 13 13.24 18.59 -14.69
C ARG A 13 12.52 19.57 -13.76
N LEU A 14 12.76 19.49 -12.47
CA LEU A 14 12.00 20.19 -11.43
C LEU A 14 11.96 21.73 -11.62
N PRO A 15 13.07 22.43 -11.89
CA PRO A 15 13.03 23.89 -12.10
C PRO A 15 12.16 24.30 -13.28
N ALA A 16 12.15 23.52 -14.36
CA ALA A 16 11.33 23.81 -15.55
C ALA A 16 9.83 23.64 -15.31
N LEU A 17 9.42 22.92 -14.27
CA LEU A 17 8.01 22.68 -13.94
C LEU A 17 7.40 23.82 -13.10
N ALA A 18 8.19 24.52 -12.30
CA ALA A 18 7.74 25.65 -11.49
C ALA A 18 7.19 26.81 -12.33
N GLY A 19 7.74 27.01 -13.53
CA GLY A 19 7.28 28.07 -14.46
C GLY A 19 6.06 27.71 -15.31
N GLN A 20 5.46 26.53 -15.11
CA GLN A 20 4.33 26.05 -15.91
C GLN A 20 3.00 26.20 -15.16
N GLU A 21 1.92 26.46 -15.90
CA GLU A 21 0.58 26.37 -15.35
C GLU A 21 0.03 24.94 -15.54
N TRP A 22 -0.46 24.36 -14.46
CA TRP A 22 -1.00 22.99 -14.42
C TRP A 22 -2.53 22.99 -14.46
N ASP A 23 -3.12 22.05 -15.18
CA ASP A 23 -4.56 21.80 -15.07
C ASP A 23 -4.89 21.31 -13.65
N LEU A 24 -4.08 20.35 -13.15
CA LEU A 24 -4.27 19.77 -11.82
C LEU A 24 -2.91 19.55 -11.13
N ILE A 25 -2.79 19.99 -9.88
CA ILE A 25 -1.73 19.52 -8.99
C ILE A 25 -2.33 18.60 -7.93
N VAL A 26 -1.68 17.46 -7.68
CA VAL A 26 -2.04 16.47 -6.66
C VAL A 26 -0.99 16.51 -5.56
N VAL A 27 -1.41 16.66 -4.30
CA VAL A 27 -0.52 16.62 -3.14
C VAL A 27 -0.72 15.31 -2.39
N GLY A 28 0.36 14.53 -2.30
CA GLY A 28 0.41 13.22 -1.65
C GLY A 28 0.59 12.06 -2.62
N GLY A 29 1.67 11.30 -2.43
CA GLY A 29 2.10 10.17 -3.26
C GLY A 29 1.65 8.80 -2.76
N GLY A 30 0.55 8.73 -1.99
CA GLY A 30 -0.11 7.47 -1.63
C GLY A 30 -1.00 6.93 -2.75
N ILE A 31 -1.71 5.83 -2.49
CA ILE A 31 -2.57 5.18 -3.50
C ILE A 31 -3.66 6.10 -4.05
N SER A 32 -4.22 6.98 -3.22
CA SER A 32 -5.26 7.94 -3.63
C SER A 32 -4.68 8.98 -4.60
N GLY A 33 -3.56 9.61 -4.26
CA GLY A 33 -2.92 10.60 -5.12
C GLY A 33 -2.40 9.98 -6.42
N ALA A 34 -1.79 8.79 -6.36
CA ALA A 34 -1.38 8.05 -7.54
C ALA A 34 -2.57 7.75 -8.47
N GLY A 35 -3.71 7.34 -7.90
CA GLY A 35 -4.95 7.11 -8.64
C GLY A 35 -5.49 8.39 -9.31
N ILE A 36 -5.49 9.51 -8.59
CA ILE A 36 -5.92 10.83 -9.13
C ILE A 36 -5.01 11.23 -10.28
N LEU A 37 -3.68 11.16 -10.11
CA LEU A 37 -2.72 11.46 -11.17
C LEU A 37 -2.95 10.57 -12.39
N ARG A 38 -3.15 9.25 -12.20
CA ARG A 38 -3.39 8.27 -13.26
C ARG A 38 -4.65 8.60 -14.05
N GLU A 39 -5.76 8.88 -13.35
CA GLU A 39 -7.03 9.21 -13.98
C GLU A 39 -7.01 10.56 -14.71
N ALA A 40 -6.25 11.55 -14.22
CA ALA A 40 -6.04 12.83 -14.87
C ALA A 40 -5.16 12.70 -16.13
N ALA A 41 -4.01 12.02 -16.00
CA ALA A 41 -3.05 11.86 -17.09
C ALA A 41 -3.65 11.13 -18.30
N ARG A 42 -4.39 10.01 -18.08
CA ARG A 42 -5.03 9.29 -19.17
C ARG A 42 -6.14 10.09 -19.89
N ARG A 43 -6.66 11.13 -19.26
CA ARG A 43 -7.61 12.08 -19.85
C ARG A 43 -6.94 13.28 -20.52
N GLY A 44 -5.62 13.26 -20.62
CA GLY A 44 -4.83 14.31 -21.27
C GLY A 44 -4.77 15.62 -20.44
N TRP A 45 -5.00 15.57 -19.12
CA TRP A 45 -4.78 16.73 -18.26
C TRP A 45 -3.29 16.93 -18.02
N ARG A 46 -2.82 18.14 -18.07
CA ARG A 46 -1.48 18.49 -17.61
C ARG A 46 -1.46 18.44 -16.08
N CYS A 47 -0.91 17.36 -15.53
CA CYS A 47 -1.02 17.06 -14.12
C CYS A 47 0.33 16.74 -13.47
N LEU A 48 0.51 17.23 -12.23
CA LEU A 48 1.70 17.11 -11.41
C LEU A 48 1.32 16.50 -10.06
N LEU A 49 2.11 15.56 -9.56
CA LEU A 49 2.00 15.04 -8.20
C LEU A 49 3.25 15.38 -7.40
N LEU A 50 3.05 15.93 -6.20
CA LEU A 50 4.11 16.23 -5.23
C LEU A 50 3.92 15.42 -3.94
N GLU A 51 4.97 14.69 -3.53
CA GLU A 51 5.00 13.89 -2.31
C GLU A 51 6.10 14.40 -1.37
N GLN A 52 5.76 14.67 -0.11
CA GLN A 52 6.70 15.27 0.85
C GLN A 52 7.88 14.36 1.24
N ARG A 53 7.72 13.05 1.16
CA ARG A 53 8.77 12.06 1.43
C ARG A 53 8.95 11.17 0.22
N ASP A 54 8.77 9.85 0.38
CA ASP A 54 8.78 8.93 -0.73
C ASP A 54 7.37 8.48 -1.10
N PHE A 55 7.20 8.05 -2.36
CA PHE A 55 5.95 7.45 -2.82
C PHE A 55 5.56 6.26 -1.94
N ALA A 56 4.28 6.20 -1.60
CA ALA A 56 3.72 5.22 -0.67
C ALA A 56 4.28 5.27 0.76
N TRP A 57 5.09 6.26 1.15
CA TRP A 57 5.71 6.30 2.47
C TRP A 57 4.71 6.21 3.64
N GLY A 58 3.55 6.81 3.54
CA GLY A 58 2.51 6.77 4.58
C GLY A 58 1.81 5.41 4.68
N THR A 59 0.49 5.42 4.80
CA THR A 59 -0.37 4.22 4.95
C THR A 59 -0.19 3.22 3.81
N SER A 60 0.13 3.70 2.60
CA SER A 60 0.13 2.93 1.36
C SER A 60 1.27 1.92 1.22
N SER A 61 2.25 1.89 2.14
CA SER A 61 3.25 0.81 2.23
C SER A 61 3.16 0.00 3.51
N ARG A 62 2.27 0.40 4.42
CA ARG A 62 2.13 -0.17 5.76
C ARG A 62 0.72 -0.68 6.05
N SER A 63 -0.03 -1.00 5.00
CA SER A 63 -1.36 -1.62 5.10
C SER A 63 -1.25 -3.11 5.47
N SER A 64 -2.39 -3.76 5.63
CA SER A 64 -2.45 -5.24 5.73
C SER A 64 -2.30 -5.94 4.37
N LYS A 65 -1.91 -5.24 3.31
CA LYS A 65 -1.59 -5.76 1.97
C LYS A 65 -2.70 -6.57 1.30
N MET A 66 -3.94 -6.32 1.72
CA MET A 66 -5.13 -7.01 1.21
C MET A 66 -5.95 -6.11 0.30
N VAL A 67 -6.36 -6.64 -0.84
CA VAL A 67 -7.38 -6.07 -1.73
C VAL A 67 -8.66 -6.87 -1.49
N HIS A 68 -9.48 -6.41 -0.55
CA HIS A 68 -10.65 -7.15 -0.07
C HIS A 68 -11.98 -6.47 -0.42
N GLY A 69 -13.01 -7.27 -0.66
CA GLY A 69 -14.36 -6.79 -0.94
C GLY A 69 -15.13 -6.32 0.30
N GLY A 70 -14.56 -6.48 1.50
CA GLY A 70 -15.12 -5.93 2.71
C GLY A 70 -16.32 -6.71 3.28
N LEU A 71 -16.18 -8.01 3.49
CA LEU A 71 -17.21 -8.87 4.10
C LEU A 71 -17.81 -8.29 5.41
N ARG A 72 -17.00 -7.58 6.21
CA ARG A 72 -17.44 -6.90 7.44
C ARG A 72 -18.45 -5.77 7.19
N TYR A 73 -18.44 -5.16 6.01
CA TYR A 73 -19.38 -4.06 5.69
C TYR A 73 -20.80 -4.58 5.43
N ILE A 74 -20.93 -5.81 4.93
CA ILE A 74 -22.24 -6.48 4.82
C ILE A 74 -22.87 -6.62 6.19
N ALA A 75 -22.11 -7.07 7.19
CA ALA A 75 -22.59 -7.20 8.56
C ALA A 75 -23.01 -5.86 9.21
N LYS A 76 -22.51 -4.72 8.69
CA LYS A 76 -22.89 -3.36 9.10
C LYS A 76 -23.92 -2.70 8.17
N GLY A 77 -24.52 -3.43 7.20
CA GLY A 77 -25.51 -2.92 6.25
C GLY A 77 -24.98 -2.00 5.15
N GLN A 78 -23.66 -1.91 4.96
CA GLN A 78 -23.01 -1.04 3.97
C GLN A 78 -22.90 -1.75 2.59
N TRP A 79 -24.02 -2.03 1.96
CA TRP A 79 -24.12 -2.83 0.73
C TRP A 79 -23.45 -2.18 -0.47
N ARG A 80 -23.59 -0.87 -0.65
CA ARG A 80 -22.96 -0.11 -1.75
C ARG A 80 -21.45 -0.22 -1.67
N LEU A 81 -20.90 0.07 -0.50
CA LEU A 81 -19.45 0.00 -0.26
C LEU A 81 -18.87 -1.39 -0.52
N THR A 82 -19.61 -2.46 -0.13
CA THR A 82 -19.20 -3.83 -0.41
C THR A 82 -19.22 -4.11 -1.91
N ARG A 83 -20.31 -3.75 -2.61
CA ARG A 83 -20.44 -3.97 -4.05
C ARG A 83 -19.31 -3.29 -4.82
N ASP A 84 -19.00 -2.03 -4.51
CA ASP A 84 -17.94 -1.28 -5.17
C ASP A 84 -16.57 -1.87 -4.86
N SER A 85 -16.32 -2.25 -3.60
CA SER A 85 -15.07 -2.93 -3.21
C SER A 85 -14.90 -4.29 -3.91
N VAL A 86 -15.96 -5.09 -4.03
CA VAL A 86 -15.94 -6.38 -4.73
C VAL A 86 -15.67 -6.18 -6.22
N ARG A 87 -16.33 -5.21 -6.85
CA ARG A 87 -16.14 -4.86 -8.26
C ARG A 87 -14.70 -4.43 -8.55
N GLU A 88 -14.17 -3.50 -7.76
CA GLU A 88 -12.81 -3.01 -7.93
C GLU A 88 -11.76 -4.11 -7.65
N ARG A 89 -11.98 -4.98 -6.66
CA ARG A 89 -11.11 -6.15 -6.45
C ARG A 89 -11.09 -7.07 -7.68
N GLN A 90 -12.24 -7.36 -8.28
CA GLN A 90 -12.30 -8.20 -9.48
C GLN A 90 -11.57 -7.57 -10.66
N ARG A 91 -11.69 -6.25 -10.81
CA ARG A 91 -10.95 -5.50 -11.81
C ARG A 91 -9.44 -5.62 -11.61
N LEU A 92 -8.96 -5.35 -10.41
CA LEU A 92 -7.53 -5.40 -10.08
C LEU A 92 -6.95 -6.80 -10.28
N LEU A 93 -7.69 -7.86 -9.94
CA LEU A 93 -7.30 -9.25 -10.22
C LEU A 93 -7.16 -9.54 -11.73
N GLY A 94 -7.99 -8.93 -12.56
CA GLY A 94 -7.94 -9.07 -14.02
C GLY A 94 -6.93 -8.16 -14.69
N GLU A 95 -6.77 -6.92 -14.19
CA GLU A 95 -5.92 -5.90 -14.80
C GLU A 95 -4.44 -5.99 -14.38
N ALA A 96 -4.15 -6.51 -13.18
CA ALA A 96 -2.80 -6.58 -12.62
C ALA A 96 -2.44 -7.97 -12.05
N PRO A 97 -2.61 -9.07 -12.84
CA PRO A 97 -2.20 -10.40 -12.39
C PRO A 97 -0.68 -10.43 -12.15
N GLY A 98 -0.25 -11.07 -11.04
CA GLY A 98 1.15 -11.04 -10.60
C GLY A 98 1.50 -9.91 -9.64
N LEU A 99 0.66 -8.88 -9.56
CA LEU A 99 0.74 -7.82 -8.53
C LEU A 99 -0.45 -7.91 -7.56
N VAL A 100 -1.63 -8.18 -8.06
CA VAL A 100 -2.82 -8.47 -7.26
C VAL A 100 -3.19 -9.93 -7.51
N GLU A 101 -3.07 -10.77 -6.48
CA GLU A 101 -3.24 -12.20 -6.58
C GLU A 101 -4.40 -12.70 -5.71
N PRO A 102 -5.12 -13.74 -6.18
CA PRO A 102 -6.15 -14.37 -5.36
C PRO A 102 -5.56 -14.91 -4.06
N LEU A 103 -6.18 -14.57 -2.94
CA LEU A 103 -5.84 -15.11 -1.63
C LEU A 103 -7.03 -15.90 -1.07
N SER A 104 -6.78 -17.18 -0.80
CA SER A 104 -7.75 -18.04 -0.15
C SER A 104 -7.79 -17.75 1.34
N PHE A 105 -8.98 -17.46 1.87
CA PHE A 105 -9.23 -17.26 3.29
C PHE A 105 -9.90 -18.49 3.90
N VAL A 106 -9.54 -18.80 5.13
CA VAL A 106 -10.19 -19.84 5.93
C VAL A 106 -10.62 -19.24 7.26
N MET A 107 -11.92 -19.31 7.54
CA MET A 107 -12.46 -19.07 8.87
C MET A 107 -12.72 -20.41 9.55
N ALA A 108 -11.94 -20.73 10.58
CA ALA A 108 -12.14 -21.92 11.40
C ALA A 108 -13.32 -21.71 12.36
N HIS A 109 -14.18 -22.71 12.47
CA HIS A 109 -15.35 -22.71 13.34
C HIS A 109 -15.15 -23.68 14.50
N TYR A 110 -15.36 -23.18 15.70
CA TYR A 110 -15.22 -23.95 16.94
C TYR A 110 -16.57 -24.09 17.64
N ARG A 111 -16.80 -25.20 18.36
CA ARG A 111 -18.02 -25.38 19.13
C ARG A 111 -18.20 -24.26 20.16
N GLY A 112 -19.34 -23.54 20.09
CA GLY A 112 -19.62 -22.36 20.90
C GLY A 112 -18.96 -21.06 20.40
N GLY A 113 -18.25 -21.10 19.26
CA GLY A 113 -17.69 -19.91 18.61
C GLY A 113 -18.71 -19.16 17.75
N PHE A 114 -18.48 -17.86 17.56
CA PHE A 114 -19.28 -16.99 16.67
C PHE A 114 -18.37 -16.31 15.64
N PRO A 115 -18.80 -16.22 14.36
CA PRO A 115 -20.02 -16.80 13.79
C PRO A 115 -19.91 -18.32 13.59
N GLY A 116 -21.04 -19.03 13.73
CA GLY A 116 -21.11 -20.46 13.40
C GLY A 116 -21.10 -20.67 11.88
N PRO A 117 -20.85 -21.95 11.42
CA PRO A 117 -20.63 -22.23 10.00
C PRO A 117 -21.87 -21.90 9.12
N ARG A 118 -23.09 -22.13 9.61
CA ARG A 118 -24.31 -21.83 8.85
C ARG A 118 -24.54 -20.33 8.65
N LEU A 119 -24.38 -19.53 9.71
CA LEU A 119 -24.51 -18.09 9.62
C LEU A 119 -23.44 -17.47 8.72
N PHE A 120 -22.20 -17.92 8.88
CA PHE A 120 -21.09 -17.44 8.06
C PHE A 120 -21.25 -17.84 6.58
N GLY A 121 -21.73 -19.08 6.31
CA GLY A 121 -22.05 -19.53 4.96
C GLY A 121 -23.16 -18.71 4.30
N GLY A 122 -24.20 -18.35 5.04
CA GLY A 122 -25.26 -17.46 4.55
C GLY A 122 -24.72 -16.06 4.18
N LEU A 123 -23.87 -15.47 5.02
CA LEU A 123 -23.21 -14.21 4.74
C LEU A 123 -22.31 -14.26 3.48
N LEU A 124 -21.58 -15.36 3.32
CA LEU A 124 -20.74 -15.60 2.13
C LEU A 124 -21.57 -15.85 0.87
N SER A 125 -22.76 -16.45 0.97
CA SER A 125 -23.66 -16.61 -0.18
C SER A 125 -24.10 -15.25 -0.73
N VAL A 126 -24.37 -14.29 0.13
CA VAL A 126 -24.66 -12.90 -0.28
C VAL A 126 -23.43 -12.25 -0.90
N TYR A 127 -22.25 -12.43 -0.29
CA TYR A 127 -20.99 -11.89 -0.81
C TYR A 127 -20.67 -12.45 -2.20
N ASP A 128 -20.87 -13.74 -2.42
CA ASP A 128 -20.67 -14.41 -3.70
C ASP A 128 -21.66 -13.92 -4.77
N ALA A 129 -22.93 -13.68 -4.38
CA ALA A 129 -23.92 -13.09 -5.29
C ALA A 129 -23.50 -11.70 -5.78
N LEU A 130 -22.95 -10.85 -4.89
CA LEU A 130 -22.38 -9.55 -5.27
C LEU A 130 -21.15 -9.68 -6.16
N ALA A 131 -20.37 -10.77 -6.02
CA ALA A 131 -19.20 -11.07 -6.83
C ALA A 131 -19.53 -11.79 -8.17
N GLY A 132 -20.79 -12.19 -8.38
CA GLY A 132 -21.21 -12.96 -9.55
C GLY A 132 -20.60 -14.36 -9.66
N ARG A 133 -20.01 -14.90 -8.60
CA ARG A 133 -19.35 -16.21 -8.58
C ARG A 133 -19.50 -16.86 -7.21
N ARG A 134 -19.86 -18.15 -7.21
CA ARG A 134 -19.85 -18.96 -5.97
C ARG A 134 -18.42 -19.39 -5.65
N ASN A 135 -17.83 -18.82 -4.59
CA ASN A 135 -16.42 -18.99 -4.25
C ASN A 135 -16.19 -19.52 -2.83
N HIS A 136 -17.25 -19.80 -2.05
CA HIS A 136 -17.06 -20.34 -0.70
C HIS A 136 -17.39 -21.84 -0.62
N ARG A 137 -16.70 -22.53 0.29
CA ARG A 137 -16.92 -23.93 0.57
C ARG A 137 -16.62 -24.23 2.04
N PHE A 138 -17.51 -25.00 2.70
CA PHE A 138 -17.27 -25.53 4.02
C PHE A 138 -16.46 -26.84 3.93
N TYR A 139 -15.52 -27.02 4.83
CA TYR A 139 -14.73 -28.22 5.04
C TYR A 139 -14.94 -28.68 6.48
N ASP A 140 -15.20 -29.96 6.70
CA ASP A 140 -15.27 -30.54 8.04
C ASP A 140 -13.90 -30.52 8.74
N ALA A 141 -13.87 -30.90 10.02
CA ALA A 141 -12.64 -30.87 10.81
C ALA A 141 -11.54 -31.79 10.24
N ALA A 142 -11.89 -32.94 9.67
CA ALA A 142 -10.92 -33.86 9.08
C ALA A 142 -10.27 -33.26 7.83
N ALA A 143 -11.06 -32.76 6.88
CA ALA A 143 -10.58 -32.12 5.67
C ALA A 143 -9.79 -30.84 5.98
N LEU A 144 -10.21 -30.05 7.01
CA LEU A 144 -9.54 -28.82 7.37
C LEU A 144 -8.13 -29.05 7.96
N ARG A 145 -7.89 -30.15 8.65
CA ARG A 145 -6.53 -30.50 9.15
C ARG A 145 -5.52 -30.68 8.02
N TYR A 146 -5.94 -31.22 6.87
CA TYR A 146 -5.08 -31.30 5.68
C TYR A 146 -4.84 -29.96 5.01
N LEU A 147 -5.84 -29.08 5.00
CA LEU A 147 -5.74 -27.74 4.39
C LEU A 147 -4.96 -26.74 5.27
N ALA A 148 -4.98 -26.96 6.58
CA ALA A 148 -4.44 -26.04 7.57
C ALA A 148 -3.74 -26.80 8.71
N PRO A 149 -2.61 -27.47 8.44
CA PRO A 149 -1.86 -28.17 9.48
C PRO A 149 -1.38 -27.20 10.56
N GLY A 150 -1.39 -27.63 11.81
CA GLY A 150 -1.00 -26.80 12.96
C GLY A 150 -2.09 -25.90 13.53
N LEU A 151 -3.26 -25.85 12.91
CA LEU A 151 -4.42 -25.15 13.45
C LEU A 151 -4.88 -25.78 14.77
N LYS A 152 -5.36 -24.93 15.70
CA LYS A 152 -5.96 -25.43 16.95
C LYS A 152 -7.07 -26.44 16.67
N GLU A 153 -6.95 -27.65 17.20
CA GLU A 153 -7.91 -28.75 16.95
C GLU A 153 -9.01 -28.84 18.00
N GLN A 154 -8.76 -28.39 19.23
CA GLN A 154 -9.71 -28.52 20.31
C GLN A 154 -11.04 -27.83 19.98
N ARG A 155 -12.15 -28.63 20.00
CA ARG A 155 -13.52 -28.18 19.69
C ARG A 155 -13.71 -27.70 18.24
N LEU A 156 -12.83 -28.05 17.31
CA LEU A 156 -12.93 -27.69 15.90
C LEU A 156 -14.11 -28.42 15.25
N LEU A 157 -14.99 -27.66 14.60
CA LEU A 157 -16.12 -28.16 13.80
C LEU A 157 -15.75 -28.26 12.31
N GLY A 158 -14.80 -27.50 11.85
CA GLY A 158 -14.41 -27.34 10.46
C GLY A 158 -14.07 -25.89 10.12
N GLY A 159 -14.03 -25.57 8.85
CA GLY A 159 -13.77 -24.21 8.40
C GLY A 159 -14.44 -23.86 7.07
N THR A 160 -14.73 -22.61 6.87
CA THR A 160 -15.28 -22.11 5.60
C THR A 160 -14.20 -21.36 4.84
N ARG A 161 -13.88 -21.87 3.63
CA ARG A 161 -12.96 -21.22 2.70
C ARG A 161 -13.73 -20.27 1.80
N PHE A 162 -13.15 -19.09 1.55
CA PHE A 162 -13.61 -18.09 0.58
C PHE A 162 -12.40 -17.36 -0.02
N PHE A 163 -12.60 -16.43 -0.95
CA PHE A 163 -11.51 -15.76 -1.63
C PHE A 163 -11.64 -14.24 -1.57
N ASP A 164 -10.52 -13.60 -1.31
CA ASP A 164 -10.25 -12.18 -1.54
C ASP A 164 -8.93 -12.06 -2.33
N ALA A 165 -8.18 -10.97 -2.16
CA ALA A 165 -6.91 -10.82 -2.86
C ALA A 165 -5.83 -10.21 -1.95
N VAL A 166 -4.57 -10.46 -2.31
CA VAL A 166 -3.36 -9.92 -1.69
C VAL A 166 -2.57 -9.12 -2.73
N THR A 167 -1.79 -8.15 -2.27
CA THR A 167 -0.91 -7.34 -3.11
C THR A 167 0.34 -6.91 -2.34
N ASP A 168 1.35 -6.41 -3.04
CA ASP A 168 2.33 -5.51 -2.48
C ASP A 168 1.80 -4.08 -2.61
N ASP A 169 1.41 -3.49 -1.50
CA ASP A 169 0.74 -2.19 -1.45
C ASP A 169 1.60 -1.03 -1.99
N ALA A 170 2.90 -0.98 -1.66
CA ALA A 170 3.78 0.04 -2.22
C ALA A 170 4.03 -0.18 -3.71
N ARG A 171 4.23 -1.43 -4.14
CA ARG A 171 4.40 -1.75 -5.55
C ARG A 171 3.15 -1.40 -6.37
N LEU A 172 1.96 -1.57 -5.80
CA LEU A 172 0.72 -1.14 -6.43
C LEU A 172 0.72 0.38 -6.68
N VAL A 173 1.13 1.20 -5.70
CA VAL A 173 1.27 2.66 -5.88
C VAL A 173 2.26 2.99 -6.99
N LEU A 174 3.46 2.38 -6.95
CA LEU A 174 4.51 2.61 -7.96
C LEU A 174 4.05 2.21 -9.36
N ARG A 175 3.31 1.11 -9.46
CA ARG A 175 2.75 0.64 -10.72
C ARG A 175 1.69 1.62 -11.28
N VAL A 176 0.83 2.18 -10.43
CA VAL A 176 -0.13 3.22 -10.81
C VAL A 176 0.58 4.51 -11.27
N LEU A 177 1.63 4.93 -10.55
CA LEU A 177 2.44 6.08 -10.93
C LEU A 177 3.18 5.86 -12.26
N ALA A 178 3.72 4.66 -12.50
CA ALA A 178 4.35 4.31 -13.77
C ALA A 178 3.36 4.45 -14.93
N GLU A 179 2.12 3.94 -14.79
CA GLU A 179 1.07 4.13 -15.80
C GLU A 179 0.73 5.61 -16.03
N ALA A 180 0.61 6.40 -14.95
CA ALA A 180 0.36 7.84 -15.07
C ALA A 180 1.47 8.55 -15.85
N ARG A 181 2.74 8.20 -15.59
CA ARG A 181 3.89 8.77 -16.29
C ARG A 181 3.95 8.37 -17.77
N HIS A 182 3.61 7.13 -18.09
CA HIS A 182 3.51 6.70 -19.49
C HIS A 182 2.46 7.50 -20.27
N ASP A 183 1.45 8.03 -19.59
CA ASP A 183 0.40 8.87 -20.17
C ASP A 183 0.66 10.39 -19.97
N GLY A 184 1.88 10.78 -19.59
CA GLY A 184 2.32 12.18 -19.52
C GLY A 184 2.13 12.87 -18.17
N GLY A 185 1.71 12.16 -17.12
CA GLY A 185 1.69 12.70 -15.75
C GLY A 185 3.09 12.84 -15.18
N GLU A 186 3.31 13.89 -14.39
CA GLU A 186 4.57 14.15 -13.71
C GLU A 186 4.44 13.84 -12.21
N ALA A 187 5.44 13.18 -11.61
CA ALA A 187 5.42 12.84 -10.18
C ALA A 187 6.81 13.02 -9.56
N PHE A 188 6.86 13.70 -8.40
CA PHE A 188 8.08 14.00 -7.65
C PHE A 188 7.88 13.68 -6.16
N ASN A 189 8.80 12.90 -5.62
CA ASN A 189 8.95 12.69 -4.18
C ASN A 189 9.98 13.69 -3.61
N GLY A 190 10.07 13.79 -2.28
CA GLY A 190 10.92 14.74 -1.59
C GLY A 190 10.44 16.21 -1.72
N MET A 191 9.18 16.45 -2.10
CA MET A 191 8.59 17.78 -2.29
C MET A 191 7.55 18.08 -1.21
N ARG A 192 7.93 18.86 -0.20
CA ARG A 192 7.03 19.21 0.90
C ARG A 192 6.27 20.49 0.61
N VAL A 193 4.95 20.40 0.46
CA VAL A 193 4.09 21.59 0.35
C VAL A 193 4.09 22.33 1.70
N ARG A 194 4.43 23.64 1.65
CA ARG A 194 4.51 24.53 2.80
C ARG A 194 3.25 25.37 2.97
N GLU A 195 2.70 25.86 1.87
CA GLU A 195 1.51 26.71 1.87
C GLU A 195 0.74 26.61 0.55
N LEU A 196 -0.54 26.95 0.59
CA LEU A 196 -1.39 27.10 -0.57
C LEU A 196 -1.43 28.56 -1.00
N LEU A 197 -1.14 28.84 -2.28
CA LEU A 197 -1.20 30.18 -2.85
C LEU A 197 -2.65 30.55 -3.17
N ARG A 198 -3.09 31.73 -2.74
CA ARG A 198 -4.48 32.18 -2.88
C ARG A 198 -4.56 33.55 -3.56
N GLU A 199 -5.53 33.69 -4.45
CA GLU A 199 -5.89 34.96 -5.10
C GLU A 199 -7.42 35.13 -5.03
N GLY A 200 -7.90 36.24 -4.48
CA GLY A 200 -9.33 36.48 -4.30
C GLY A 200 -10.07 35.41 -3.49
N GLY A 201 -9.38 34.75 -2.55
CA GLY A 201 -9.94 33.63 -1.77
C GLY A 201 -9.91 32.26 -2.44
N GLN A 202 -9.56 32.19 -3.72
CA GLN A 202 -9.41 30.95 -4.47
C GLN A 202 -7.97 30.43 -4.38
N VAL A 203 -7.79 29.12 -4.24
CA VAL A 203 -6.48 28.47 -4.38
C VAL A 203 -6.10 28.45 -5.84
N VAL A 204 -4.92 29.02 -6.15
CA VAL A 204 -4.36 29.13 -7.52
C VAL A 204 -3.02 28.41 -7.68
N GLY A 205 -2.56 27.75 -6.63
CA GLY A 205 -1.29 27.06 -6.64
C GLY A 205 -0.81 26.71 -5.23
N LEU A 206 0.46 26.39 -5.14
CA LEU A 206 1.12 26.06 -3.89
C LEU A 206 2.61 26.42 -3.92
N ARG A 207 3.21 26.56 -2.73
CA ARG A 207 4.66 26.64 -2.53
C ARG A 207 5.13 25.33 -1.92
N ALA A 208 6.13 24.72 -2.54
CA ALA A 208 6.74 23.48 -2.05
C ALA A 208 8.25 23.66 -1.85
N GLU A 209 8.77 22.97 -0.83
CA GLU A 209 10.19 22.85 -0.55
C GLU A 209 10.71 21.55 -1.14
N ASP A 210 11.74 21.64 -1.93
CA ASP A 210 12.57 20.49 -2.29
C ASP A 210 13.44 20.10 -1.09
N ARG A 211 13.17 18.96 -0.50
CA ARG A 211 13.87 18.49 0.71
C ARG A 211 15.32 18.06 0.46
N GLU A 212 15.68 17.81 -0.80
CA GLU A 212 17.06 17.47 -1.17
C GLU A 212 17.96 18.72 -1.29
N SER A 213 17.43 19.82 -1.82
CA SER A 213 18.17 21.08 -1.99
C SER A 213 17.83 22.16 -0.97
N GLY A 214 16.68 22.08 -0.31
CA GLY A 214 16.13 23.15 0.53
C GLY A 214 15.48 24.28 -0.26
N GLU A 215 15.42 24.21 -1.58
CA GLU A 215 14.86 25.23 -2.45
C GLU A 215 13.33 25.30 -2.32
N LEU A 216 12.79 26.53 -2.28
CA LEU A 216 11.36 26.80 -2.32
C LEU A 216 10.93 27.11 -3.75
N LEU A 217 9.93 26.40 -4.25
CA LEU A 217 9.40 26.52 -5.60
C LEU A 217 7.89 26.77 -5.56
N ASP A 218 7.45 27.73 -6.38
CA ASP A 218 6.02 28.04 -6.55
C ASP A 218 5.47 27.34 -7.79
N PHE A 219 4.34 26.68 -7.63
CA PHE A 219 3.63 25.98 -8.70
C PHE A 219 2.23 26.54 -8.84
N ARG A 220 1.84 26.91 -10.05
CA ARG A 220 0.49 27.39 -10.36
C ARG A 220 -0.39 26.32 -10.97
N CYS A 221 -1.68 26.31 -10.60
CA CYS A 221 -2.64 25.37 -11.14
C CYS A 221 -4.05 25.96 -11.19
N ARG A 222 -4.87 25.37 -12.06
CA ARG A 222 -6.30 25.69 -12.15
C ARG A 222 -7.13 24.95 -11.11
N ALA A 223 -6.69 23.74 -10.71
CA ALA A 223 -7.31 22.94 -9.66
C ALA A 223 -6.23 22.26 -8.80
N LEU A 224 -6.49 22.15 -7.49
CA LEU A 224 -5.64 21.44 -6.54
C LEU A 224 -6.40 20.27 -5.92
N ALA A 225 -5.76 19.09 -5.81
CA ALA A 225 -6.29 17.94 -5.10
C ALA A 225 -5.36 17.55 -3.95
N LEU A 226 -5.83 17.67 -2.71
CA LEU A 226 -5.12 17.19 -1.53
C LEU A 226 -5.51 15.74 -1.25
N ALA A 227 -4.55 14.82 -1.37
CA ALA A 227 -4.68 13.38 -1.09
C ALA A 227 -3.66 12.96 -0.01
N THR A 228 -3.53 13.78 1.02
CA THR A 228 -2.46 13.75 2.03
C THR A 228 -2.70 12.74 3.15
N GLY A 229 -3.77 11.92 3.07
CA GLY A 229 -4.02 10.84 4.01
C GLY A 229 -4.13 11.31 5.46
N ALA A 230 -3.25 10.83 6.34
CA ALA A 230 -3.28 11.20 7.76
C ALA A 230 -2.91 12.67 8.02
N TRP A 231 -2.33 13.36 7.05
CA TRP A 231 -1.95 14.78 7.10
C TRP A 231 -3.01 15.71 6.48
N ALA A 232 -4.24 15.23 6.22
CA ALA A 232 -5.25 16.03 5.51
C ALA A 232 -5.63 17.32 6.25
N ASP A 233 -5.54 17.35 7.58
CA ASP A 233 -5.86 18.53 8.39
C ASP A 233 -4.75 19.60 8.41
N GLU A 234 -3.53 19.30 7.91
CA GLU A 234 -2.41 20.26 7.93
C GLU A 234 -2.53 21.36 6.87
N LEU A 235 -3.09 21.06 5.70
CA LEU A 235 -3.13 21.99 4.57
C LEU A 235 -4.52 22.54 4.25
N ARG A 236 -5.57 21.84 4.62
CA ARG A 236 -6.94 22.31 4.40
C ARG A 236 -7.34 23.40 5.36
N GLN A 237 -8.25 24.27 4.95
CA GLN A 237 -8.89 25.18 5.90
C GLN A 237 -9.77 24.43 6.90
N PRO A 238 -9.69 24.77 8.20
CA PRO A 238 -10.59 24.19 9.19
C PRO A 238 -12.06 24.48 8.82
N GLY A 239 -12.87 23.44 8.73
CA GLY A 239 -14.30 23.55 8.41
C GLY A 239 -15.08 22.48 9.15
N GLY A 240 -15.99 22.90 10.05
CA GLY A 240 -16.82 21.98 10.82
C GLY A 240 -16.09 21.17 11.89
N SER A 241 -16.76 20.13 12.41
CA SER A 241 -16.22 19.24 13.46
C SER A 241 -15.47 18.02 12.89
N GLU A 242 -15.54 17.78 11.58
CA GLU A 242 -14.87 16.65 10.96
C GLU A 242 -13.36 16.84 10.91
N HIS A 243 -12.62 15.84 11.37
CA HIS A 243 -11.16 15.82 11.38
C HIS A 243 -10.62 14.40 11.18
N ILE A 244 -9.31 14.28 10.99
CA ILE A 244 -8.64 12.99 10.88
C ILE A 244 -8.33 12.46 12.29
N ARG A 245 -8.89 11.30 12.61
CA ARG A 245 -8.47 10.47 13.75
C ARG A 245 -7.44 9.46 13.27
N PRO A 246 -6.15 9.62 13.63
CA PRO A 246 -5.10 8.71 13.20
C PRO A 246 -5.18 7.40 14.00
N LEU A 247 -5.39 6.27 13.33
CA LEU A 247 -5.46 4.95 13.96
C LEU A 247 -4.28 4.07 13.53
N ARG A 248 -3.48 3.61 14.51
CA ARG A 248 -2.33 2.74 14.26
C ARG A 248 -2.73 1.27 14.21
N GLY A 249 -2.19 0.55 13.22
CA GLY A 249 -2.28 -0.89 13.11
C GLY A 249 -0.91 -1.50 12.84
N SER A 250 -0.49 -2.42 13.71
CA SER A 250 0.82 -3.06 13.68
C SER A 250 0.75 -4.50 13.17
N HIS A 251 1.83 -4.96 12.54
CA HIS A 251 1.96 -6.29 11.96
C HIS A 251 3.32 -6.89 12.30
N LEU A 252 3.36 -8.22 12.38
CA LEU A 252 4.58 -9.03 12.46
C LEU A 252 4.80 -9.75 11.14
N LEU A 253 6.05 -9.89 10.74
CA LEU A 253 6.48 -10.75 9.65
C LEU A 253 7.31 -11.90 10.20
N LEU A 254 6.92 -13.12 9.87
CA LEU A 254 7.57 -14.36 10.28
C LEU A 254 8.13 -15.09 9.05
N PRO A 255 9.25 -15.81 9.17
CA PRO A 255 9.68 -16.71 8.11
C PRO A 255 8.58 -17.76 7.84
N ALA A 256 8.30 -18.07 6.56
CA ALA A 256 7.27 -19.04 6.22
C ALA A 256 7.53 -20.44 6.84
N TRP A 257 8.80 -20.81 7.02
CA TRP A 257 9.14 -22.10 7.65
C TRP A 257 8.82 -22.16 9.15
N ARG A 258 8.70 -20.99 9.85
CA ARG A 258 8.31 -20.94 11.29
C ARG A 258 6.80 -21.02 11.47
N LEU A 259 6.03 -20.41 10.58
CA LEU A 259 4.57 -20.49 10.56
C LEU A 259 4.10 -20.67 9.11
N PRO A 260 4.19 -21.92 8.59
CA PRO A 260 3.80 -22.20 7.22
C PRO A 260 2.28 -22.15 7.06
N VAL A 261 1.78 -21.16 6.31
CA VAL A 261 0.37 -21.03 5.98
C VAL A 261 0.19 -20.89 4.47
N ALA A 262 -0.68 -21.70 3.89
CA ALA A 262 -1.05 -21.61 2.47
C ALA A 262 -2.29 -20.75 2.24
N HIS A 263 -3.01 -20.43 3.31
CA HIS A 263 -4.26 -19.67 3.29
C HIS A 263 -4.18 -18.53 4.29
N ALA A 264 -5.00 -17.51 4.07
CA ALA A 264 -5.23 -16.49 5.09
C ALA A 264 -6.23 -17.03 6.13
N PHE A 265 -5.88 -16.92 7.39
CA PHE A 265 -6.76 -17.23 8.51
C PHE A 265 -7.31 -15.95 9.11
N SER A 266 -8.62 -15.89 9.29
CA SER A 266 -9.29 -14.80 10.00
C SER A 266 -9.98 -15.37 11.25
N PHE A 267 -9.63 -14.83 12.41
CA PHE A 267 -10.21 -15.26 13.69
C PHE A 267 -10.30 -14.09 14.67
N MET A 268 -11.16 -14.25 15.67
CA MET A 268 -11.37 -13.24 16.70
C MET A 268 -10.36 -13.43 17.82
N HIS A 269 -9.63 -12.39 18.17
CA HIS A 269 -8.72 -12.38 19.32
C HIS A 269 -9.48 -12.59 20.62
N ALA A 270 -8.98 -13.45 21.53
CA ALA A 270 -9.67 -13.80 22.76
C ALA A 270 -9.88 -12.60 23.71
N LYS A 271 -8.96 -11.64 23.71
CA LYS A 271 -8.97 -10.49 24.61
C LYS A 271 -10.11 -9.49 24.35
N ASP A 272 -10.35 -9.17 23.07
CA ASP A 272 -11.20 -8.04 22.69
C ASP A 272 -12.16 -8.33 21.54
N ARG A 273 -12.16 -9.57 21.02
CA ARG A 273 -13.00 -10.02 19.91
C ARG A 273 -12.75 -9.27 18.59
N ARG A 274 -11.60 -8.65 18.43
CA ARG A 274 -11.18 -8.05 17.17
C ARG A 274 -10.66 -9.12 16.21
N PRO A 275 -10.89 -8.97 14.88
CA PRO A 275 -10.35 -9.90 13.91
C PRO A 275 -8.84 -9.69 13.77
N VAL A 276 -8.11 -10.80 13.82
CA VAL A 276 -6.69 -10.90 13.49
C VAL A 276 -6.56 -11.78 12.26
N PHE A 277 -5.59 -11.48 11.41
CA PHE A 277 -5.28 -12.23 10.20
C PHE A 277 -3.89 -12.82 10.30
N VAL A 278 -3.76 -14.06 9.79
CA VAL A 278 -2.46 -14.73 9.56
C VAL A 278 -2.47 -15.18 8.11
N PHE A 279 -1.53 -14.73 7.29
CA PHE A 279 -1.59 -14.99 5.85
C PHE A 279 -0.21 -14.99 5.18
N PRO A 280 -0.06 -15.74 4.06
CA PRO A 280 1.18 -15.74 3.28
C PRO A 280 1.33 -14.44 2.50
N TRP A 281 2.56 -13.90 2.46
CA TRP A 281 2.91 -12.72 1.67
C TRP A 281 4.40 -12.73 1.32
N GLU A 282 4.75 -12.65 0.04
CA GLU A 282 6.13 -12.56 -0.47
C GLU A 282 7.09 -13.61 0.14
N GLY A 283 6.64 -14.85 0.23
CA GLY A 283 7.46 -15.95 0.81
C GLY A 283 7.58 -15.95 2.33
N ALA A 284 6.86 -15.07 3.03
CA ALA A 284 6.83 -14.98 4.48
C ALA A 284 5.38 -15.08 5.00
N THR A 285 5.19 -15.08 6.32
CA THR A 285 3.87 -15.09 6.95
C THR A 285 3.65 -13.80 7.73
N VAL A 286 2.58 -13.10 7.43
CA VAL A 286 2.14 -11.86 8.10
C VAL A 286 1.14 -12.19 9.19
N VAL A 287 1.30 -11.56 10.35
CA VAL A 287 0.33 -11.58 11.47
C VAL A 287 -0.11 -10.14 11.76
N GLY A 288 -1.39 -9.87 11.75
CA GLY A 288 -1.93 -8.53 12.04
C GLY A 288 -3.46 -8.50 11.94
N THR A 289 -4.08 -7.47 12.42
CA THR A 289 -3.52 -6.17 12.79
C THR A 289 -4.06 -5.72 14.15
N THR A 290 -3.33 -4.85 14.81
CA THR A 290 -3.85 -4.06 15.95
C THR A 290 -4.68 -2.87 15.45
N ASP A 291 -5.35 -2.16 16.34
CA ASP A 291 -6.17 -0.98 15.98
C ASP A 291 -6.27 -0.06 17.22
N LEU A 292 -5.37 0.90 17.31
CA LEU A 292 -5.20 1.80 18.45
C LEU A 292 -5.13 3.25 17.98
N ASP A 293 -5.56 4.20 18.82
CA ASP A 293 -5.29 5.61 18.56
C ASP A 293 -3.77 5.85 18.46
N HIS A 294 -3.37 6.55 17.41
CA HIS A 294 -1.98 6.94 17.22
C HIS A 294 -1.77 8.31 17.86
N ARG A 295 -1.05 8.34 18.97
CA ARG A 295 -0.80 9.56 19.76
C ARG A 295 0.56 10.17 19.51
N ASP A 296 1.44 9.44 18.82
CA ASP A 296 2.75 9.93 18.43
C ASP A 296 2.59 10.87 17.21
N GLY A 297 3.53 11.77 17.03
CA GLY A 297 3.50 12.67 15.86
C GLY A 297 3.58 11.93 14.52
N LEU A 298 3.00 12.50 13.48
CA LEU A 298 3.03 11.95 12.12
C LEU A 298 4.36 12.22 11.39
N GLY A 299 5.30 12.90 12.03
CA GLY A 299 6.60 13.27 11.44
C GLY A 299 7.58 12.11 11.26
N GLU A 300 7.38 10.99 11.97
CA GLU A 300 8.24 9.81 11.92
C GLU A 300 7.44 8.56 11.53
N ASP A 301 8.16 7.49 11.20
CA ASP A 301 7.57 6.18 10.95
C ASP A 301 6.90 5.66 12.22
N ALA A 302 5.64 5.25 12.11
CA ALA A 302 4.97 4.57 13.21
C ALA A 302 5.69 3.24 13.52
N ARG A 303 5.72 2.86 14.81
CA ARG A 303 6.35 1.62 15.26
C ARG A 303 5.41 0.80 16.14
N ILE A 304 5.64 -0.51 16.15
CA ILE A 304 4.94 -1.41 17.06
C ILE A 304 5.35 -1.15 18.51
N SER A 305 4.41 -1.26 19.45
CA SER A 305 4.69 -1.22 20.88
C SER A 305 4.89 -2.64 21.46
N ARG A 306 5.51 -2.76 22.64
CA ARG A 306 5.63 -4.05 23.36
C ARG A 306 4.26 -4.70 23.62
N ALA A 307 3.25 -3.89 23.92
CA ALA A 307 1.88 -4.38 24.14
C ALA A 307 1.24 -4.96 22.86
N GLU A 308 1.48 -4.32 21.71
CA GLU A 308 1.01 -4.80 20.42
C GLU A 308 1.75 -6.07 19.98
N LEU A 309 3.05 -6.17 20.22
CA LEU A 309 3.83 -7.39 20.00
C LEU A 309 3.26 -8.56 20.82
N ALA A 310 3.08 -8.37 22.12
CA ALA A 310 2.50 -9.39 23.00
C ALA A 310 1.07 -9.80 22.55
N TYR A 311 0.26 -8.84 22.12
CA TYR A 311 -1.09 -9.09 21.58
C TYR A 311 -1.06 -9.98 20.33
N LEU A 312 -0.19 -9.69 19.37
CA LEU A 312 -0.10 -10.46 18.12
C LEU A 312 0.53 -11.84 18.35
N LEU A 313 1.51 -11.99 19.25
CA LEU A 313 2.05 -13.29 19.65
C LEU A 313 1.00 -14.14 20.36
N ALA A 314 0.18 -13.54 21.23
CA ALA A 314 -0.96 -14.25 21.87
C ALA A 314 -1.99 -14.73 20.84
N ALA A 315 -2.22 -13.97 19.76
CA ALA A 315 -3.08 -14.39 18.65
C ALA A 315 -2.51 -15.63 17.93
N CYS A 316 -1.18 -15.66 17.71
CA CYS A 316 -0.52 -16.86 17.15
C CYS A 316 -0.70 -18.07 18.06
N ALA A 317 -0.41 -17.92 19.35
CA ALA A 317 -0.58 -19.00 20.33
C ALA A 317 -2.02 -19.49 20.44
N GLN A 318 -3.01 -18.59 20.31
CA GLN A 318 -4.42 -18.93 20.30
C GLN A 318 -4.81 -19.82 19.11
N GLN A 319 -4.34 -19.49 17.91
CA GLN A 319 -4.79 -20.11 16.66
C GLN A 319 -3.90 -21.24 16.19
N PHE A 320 -2.59 -21.15 16.46
CA PHE A 320 -1.54 -22.09 16.05
C PHE A 320 -0.67 -22.52 17.25
N PRO A 321 -1.25 -23.15 18.28
CA PRO A 321 -0.54 -23.42 19.54
C PRO A 321 0.69 -24.31 19.33
N ALA A 322 0.66 -25.25 18.40
CA ALA A 322 1.78 -26.15 18.12
C ALA A 322 3.00 -25.46 17.49
N ALA A 323 2.80 -24.28 16.88
CA ALA A 323 3.89 -23.52 16.28
C ALA A 323 4.80 -22.86 17.31
N ALA A 324 4.34 -22.64 18.55
CA ALA A 324 5.10 -22.04 19.66
C ALA A 324 5.90 -20.80 19.22
N ILE A 325 5.21 -19.84 18.56
CA ILE A 325 5.83 -18.65 18.03
C ILE A 325 6.24 -17.70 19.16
N GLU A 326 7.50 -17.28 19.12
CA GLU A 326 8.10 -16.35 20.08
C GLU A 326 8.62 -15.07 19.39
N ALA A 327 8.97 -14.06 20.17
CA ALA A 327 9.50 -12.79 19.66
C ALA A 327 10.75 -12.98 18.77
N ARG A 328 11.64 -13.90 19.14
CA ARG A 328 12.86 -14.21 18.35
C ARG A 328 12.60 -14.77 16.95
N ASP A 329 11.37 -15.23 16.66
CA ASP A 329 10.99 -15.74 15.35
C ASP A 329 10.57 -14.63 14.37
N VAL A 330 10.40 -13.39 14.88
CA VAL A 330 9.94 -12.26 14.07
C VAL A 330 11.10 -11.71 13.26
N LEU A 331 10.93 -11.70 11.92
CA LEU A 331 11.91 -11.10 10.99
C LEU A 331 11.93 -9.58 11.06
N SER A 332 10.73 -9.01 11.00
CA SER A 332 10.52 -7.57 11.03
C SER A 332 9.10 -7.24 11.48
N THR A 333 8.86 -5.98 11.75
CA THR A 333 7.54 -5.44 12.08
C THR A 333 7.26 -4.22 11.21
N TRP A 334 6.00 -3.84 11.06
CA TRP A 334 5.62 -2.52 10.59
C TRP A 334 4.34 -2.05 11.25
N ALA A 335 4.20 -0.76 11.39
CA ALA A 335 2.99 -0.11 11.85
C ALA A 335 2.54 0.94 10.84
N GLY A 336 1.26 0.95 10.50
CA GLY A 336 0.65 1.92 9.59
C GLY A 336 -0.39 2.77 10.30
N VAL A 337 -0.47 4.05 9.95
CA VAL A 337 -1.48 4.98 10.46
C VAL A 337 -2.59 5.11 9.44
N ARG A 338 -3.83 4.76 9.84
CA ARG A 338 -5.03 4.87 9.00
C ARG A 338 -5.64 6.27 9.20
N PRO A 339 -5.90 7.01 8.12
CA PRO A 339 -6.64 8.27 8.17
C PRO A 339 -8.14 7.97 8.29
N VAL A 340 -8.67 7.91 9.48
CA VAL A 340 -10.11 7.71 9.71
C VAL A 340 -10.76 9.06 9.93
N VAL A 341 -11.84 9.35 9.20
CA VAL A 341 -12.58 10.61 9.38
C VAL A 341 -13.48 10.45 10.60
N SER A 342 -13.30 11.34 11.57
CA SER A 342 -14.14 11.46 12.78
C SER A 342 -15.07 12.65 12.68
N SER A 343 -16.27 12.53 13.26
CA SER A 343 -17.26 13.61 13.32
C SER A 343 -17.14 14.50 14.57
N GLY A 344 -16.04 14.36 15.32
CA GLY A 344 -15.72 15.20 16.49
C GLY A 344 -15.89 14.51 17.83
N ASP A 345 -16.51 13.33 17.90
CA ASP A 345 -16.58 12.51 19.11
C ASP A 345 -15.62 11.32 19.02
N ASP A 346 -14.41 11.49 19.55
CA ASP A 346 -13.37 10.46 19.61
C ASP A 346 -13.48 9.54 20.83
N SER A 347 -14.56 9.65 21.62
CA SER A 347 -14.81 8.80 22.81
C SER A 347 -15.15 7.36 22.44
N GLY A 348 -15.59 7.11 21.19
CA GLY A 348 -15.95 5.79 20.67
C GLY A 348 -14.72 4.89 20.44
N LYS A 349 -14.96 3.55 20.41
CA LYS A 349 -13.89 2.60 20.08
C LYS A 349 -13.40 2.82 18.65
N PRO A 350 -12.08 2.79 18.39
CA PRO A 350 -11.50 2.95 17.05
C PRO A 350 -12.13 2.06 15.96
N SER A 351 -12.58 0.85 16.34
CA SER A 351 -13.20 -0.12 15.43
C SER A 351 -14.62 0.26 14.97
N ASP A 352 -15.27 1.21 15.64
CA ASP A 352 -16.67 1.59 15.38
C ASP A 352 -16.77 2.78 14.42
N GLU A 353 -15.67 3.50 14.19
CA GLU A 353 -15.59 4.62 13.26
C GLU A 353 -16.00 4.20 11.84
N LYS A 354 -16.69 5.11 11.16
CA LYS A 354 -17.06 4.93 9.76
C LYS A 354 -15.81 5.01 8.90
N ARG A 355 -15.61 4.03 8.04
CA ARG A 355 -14.46 3.96 7.10
C ARG A 355 -14.87 4.42 5.71
N GLU A 356 -15.73 5.42 5.65
CA GLU A 356 -16.12 6.10 4.42
C GLU A 356 -15.09 7.19 4.11
N HIS A 357 -14.99 7.58 2.86
CA HIS A 357 -14.22 8.74 2.45
C HIS A 357 -15.10 9.99 2.51
N VAL A 358 -14.44 11.13 2.60
CA VAL A 358 -15.08 12.44 2.54
C VAL A 358 -14.32 13.32 1.55
N LEU A 359 -15.07 14.11 0.78
CA LEU A 359 -14.52 15.16 -0.07
C LEU A 359 -14.87 16.52 0.52
N TRP A 360 -13.88 17.22 1.03
CA TRP A 360 -14.02 18.62 1.42
C TRP A 360 -13.67 19.52 0.22
N ARG A 361 -14.48 20.52 -0.02
CA ARG A 361 -14.35 21.42 -1.16
C ARG A 361 -14.17 22.86 -0.69
N GLU A 362 -13.18 23.53 -1.25
CA GLU A 362 -12.98 24.95 -1.11
C GLU A 362 -12.69 25.56 -2.50
N PRO A 363 -12.80 26.87 -2.70
CA PRO A 363 -12.55 27.48 -4.01
C PRO A 363 -11.15 27.12 -4.54
N GLY A 364 -11.09 26.45 -5.69
CA GLY A 364 -9.83 26.00 -6.32
C GLY A 364 -9.22 24.71 -5.77
N CYS A 365 -9.76 24.13 -4.67
CA CYS A 365 -9.15 22.96 -4.04
C CYS A 365 -10.18 21.91 -3.59
N VAL A 366 -9.81 20.64 -3.73
CA VAL A 366 -10.57 19.47 -3.24
C VAL A 366 -9.68 18.63 -2.35
N THR A 367 -10.10 18.36 -1.11
CA THR A 367 -9.38 17.47 -0.20
C THR A 367 -10.10 16.12 -0.09
N LEU A 368 -9.39 15.04 -0.41
CA LEU A 368 -9.85 13.67 -0.20
C LEU A 368 -9.30 13.15 1.13
N ALA A 369 -10.17 12.79 2.04
CA ALA A 369 -9.84 12.15 3.31
C ALA A 369 -10.43 10.74 3.41
N GLY A 370 -9.74 9.83 4.09
CA GLY A 370 -10.15 8.44 4.20
C GLY A 370 -9.91 7.64 2.91
N GLY A 371 -10.80 6.68 2.63
CA GLY A 371 -10.68 5.79 1.48
C GLY A 371 -9.91 4.50 1.76
N LYS A 372 -9.77 3.65 0.75
CA LYS A 372 -9.17 2.30 0.86
C LYS A 372 -8.32 1.99 -0.36
N LEU A 373 -7.33 1.13 -0.15
CA LEU A 373 -6.48 0.61 -1.22
C LEU A 373 -7.31 0.01 -2.38
N THR A 374 -8.39 -0.71 -2.08
CA THR A 374 -9.21 -1.39 -3.09
C THR A 374 -9.98 -0.41 -4.00
N THR A 375 -10.44 0.71 -3.46
CA THR A 375 -11.37 1.63 -4.13
C THR A 375 -10.73 2.92 -4.61
N PHE A 376 -9.40 2.94 -4.79
CA PHE A 376 -8.67 4.16 -5.15
C PHE A 376 -9.12 4.75 -6.50
N ARG A 377 -9.48 3.90 -7.47
CA ARG A 377 -9.90 4.34 -8.81
C ARG A 377 -11.22 5.12 -8.80
N PRO A 378 -12.36 4.57 -8.28
CA PRO A 378 -13.59 5.34 -8.22
C PRO A 378 -13.45 6.62 -7.39
N LEU A 379 -12.65 6.62 -6.31
CA LEU A 379 -12.33 7.82 -5.54
C LEU A 379 -11.57 8.86 -6.38
N ALA A 380 -10.62 8.42 -7.19
CA ALA A 380 -9.90 9.30 -8.11
C ALA A 380 -10.85 9.96 -9.12
N VAL A 381 -11.77 9.18 -9.69
CA VAL A 381 -12.79 9.72 -10.61
C VAL A 381 -13.68 10.74 -9.91
N GLU A 382 -14.10 10.49 -8.68
CA GLU A 382 -14.93 11.40 -7.89
C GLU A 382 -14.20 12.73 -7.59
N VAL A 383 -12.89 12.67 -7.26
CA VAL A 383 -12.06 13.88 -7.10
C VAL A 383 -11.97 14.65 -8.42
N LEU A 384 -11.74 13.98 -9.55
CA LEU A 384 -11.68 14.64 -10.85
C LEU A 384 -13.02 15.25 -11.25
N GLN A 385 -14.15 14.61 -10.93
CA GLN A 385 -15.48 15.18 -11.12
C GLN A 385 -15.67 16.48 -10.32
N ALA A 386 -15.10 16.55 -9.13
CA ALA A 386 -15.14 17.75 -8.30
C ALA A 386 -14.21 18.88 -8.84
N CYS A 387 -13.07 18.53 -9.45
CA CYS A 387 -12.11 19.48 -10.04
C CYS A 387 -12.49 19.93 -11.46
N ALA A 388 -13.18 19.11 -12.22
CA ALA A 388 -13.46 19.34 -13.65
C ALA A 388 -14.16 20.69 -13.97
N PRO A 389 -15.13 21.17 -13.17
CA PRO A 389 -15.75 22.48 -13.42
C PRO A 389 -14.75 23.64 -13.39
N LEU A 390 -13.69 23.56 -12.57
CA LEU A 390 -12.64 24.58 -12.51
C LEU A 390 -11.84 24.68 -13.82
N LEU A 391 -11.84 23.60 -14.60
CA LEU A 391 -11.18 23.51 -15.90
C LEU A 391 -12.15 23.73 -17.09
N GLY A 392 -13.45 23.91 -16.83
CA GLY A 392 -14.47 23.91 -17.88
C GLY A 392 -14.64 22.55 -18.56
N ARG A 393 -14.38 21.47 -17.84
CA ARG A 393 -14.43 20.08 -18.35
C ARG A 393 -15.50 19.27 -17.62
N THR A 394 -15.86 18.12 -18.16
CA THR A 394 -16.70 17.11 -17.51
C THR A 394 -15.95 15.80 -17.40
N VAL A 395 -16.19 15.05 -16.34
CA VAL A 395 -15.59 13.73 -16.09
C VAL A 395 -16.70 12.72 -15.79
N THR A 396 -16.68 11.62 -16.51
CA THR A 396 -17.53 10.46 -16.26
C THR A 396 -16.68 9.24 -15.91
N ASP A 397 -17.22 8.31 -15.16
CA ASP A 397 -16.59 6.99 -14.99
C ASP A 397 -16.84 6.17 -16.26
N ASP A 398 -15.86 6.13 -17.13
CA ASP A 398 -15.88 5.39 -18.40
C ASP A 398 -15.52 3.91 -18.23
N GLY A 399 -15.23 3.48 -17.01
CA GLY A 399 -14.84 2.11 -16.71
C GLY A 399 -13.49 1.69 -17.32
N ALA A 400 -12.66 2.62 -17.79
CA ALA A 400 -11.36 2.29 -18.38
C ALA A 400 -10.42 1.60 -17.37
N ALA A 401 -9.54 0.74 -17.89
CA ALA A 401 -8.55 0.02 -17.08
C ALA A 401 -7.51 0.99 -16.50
N VAL A 402 -7.10 0.73 -15.26
CA VAL A 402 -6.00 1.47 -14.62
C VAL A 402 -4.67 1.07 -15.24
N PHE A 403 -4.51 -0.24 -15.49
CA PHE A 403 -3.26 -0.81 -15.99
C PHE A 403 -3.39 -1.17 -17.47
N GLY A 404 -2.39 -0.78 -18.26
CA GLY A 404 -2.25 -1.24 -19.64
C GLY A 404 -1.96 -2.75 -19.67
N ALA A 405 -2.39 -3.42 -20.74
CA ALA A 405 -2.05 -4.82 -20.97
C ALA A 405 -0.53 -5.01 -20.93
N CYS A 406 -0.08 -6.00 -20.18
CA CYS A 406 1.32 -6.35 -20.13
C CYS A 406 1.61 -7.40 -21.22
N GLU A 407 1.93 -6.95 -22.41
CA GLU A 407 2.48 -7.76 -23.51
C GLU A 407 4.02 -7.78 -23.47
N GLY A 408 4.57 -7.93 -22.25
CA GLY A 408 6.00 -7.88 -22.04
C GLY A 408 6.73 -9.09 -22.63
N PRO A 409 8.03 -8.94 -22.96
CA PRO A 409 8.85 -10.03 -23.49
C PRO A 409 8.98 -11.16 -22.46
N LEU A 410 9.06 -12.39 -22.96
CA LEU A 410 9.41 -13.53 -22.12
C LEU A 410 10.82 -13.33 -21.57
N ILE A 411 10.99 -13.61 -20.27
CA ILE A 411 12.31 -13.64 -19.63
C ILE A 411 12.68 -15.11 -19.46
N ASP A 412 13.72 -15.51 -20.18
CA ASP A 412 14.22 -16.88 -20.12
C ASP A 412 14.85 -17.20 -18.76
N GLY A 413 14.85 -18.47 -18.37
CA GLY A 413 15.39 -18.92 -17.08
C GLY A 413 14.46 -18.72 -15.88
N LEU A 414 13.33 -18.00 -16.03
CA LEU A 414 12.35 -17.82 -14.96
C LEU A 414 11.16 -18.77 -15.09
N GLY A 415 10.67 -19.26 -13.94
CA GLY A 415 9.41 -20.02 -13.86
C GLY A 415 8.19 -19.14 -14.18
N SER A 416 7.04 -19.76 -14.49
CA SER A 416 5.81 -19.05 -14.88
C SER A 416 5.31 -18.09 -13.78
N GLY A 417 5.42 -18.49 -12.50
CA GLY A 417 5.05 -17.63 -11.36
C GLY A 417 5.88 -16.35 -11.29
N GLN A 418 7.20 -16.47 -11.42
CA GLN A 418 8.12 -15.34 -11.37
C GLN A 418 7.92 -14.41 -12.57
N ARG A 419 7.73 -14.95 -13.79
CA ARG A 419 7.40 -14.15 -14.97
C ARG A 419 6.10 -13.36 -14.78
N ARG A 420 5.06 -14.01 -14.26
CA ARG A 420 3.77 -13.36 -13.96
C ARG A 420 3.94 -12.26 -12.91
N ARG A 421 4.72 -12.51 -11.84
CA ARG A 421 5.05 -11.54 -10.80
C ARG A 421 5.71 -10.30 -11.39
N LEU A 422 6.74 -10.45 -12.21
CA LEU A 422 7.44 -9.32 -12.84
C LEU A 422 6.53 -8.57 -13.82
N ALA A 423 5.74 -9.28 -14.62
CA ALA A 423 4.79 -8.66 -15.55
C ALA A 423 3.77 -7.77 -14.82
N GLY A 424 3.15 -8.25 -13.73
CA GLY A 424 2.20 -7.47 -12.95
C GLY A 424 2.85 -6.25 -12.27
N ARG A 425 4.07 -6.42 -11.75
CA ARG A 425 4.79 -5.37 -11.00
C ARG A 425 5.34 -4.25 -11.89
N TYR A 426 5.81 -4.57 -13.09
CA TYR A 426 6.53 -3.63 -13.96
C TYR A 426 5.75 -3.23 -15.21
N GLY A 427 4.77 -4.02 -15.66
CA GLY A 427 3.92 -3.68 -16.81
C GLY A 427 4.71 -3.26 -18.03
N ARG A 428 4.47 -2.06 -18.55
CA ARG A 428 5.16 -1.51 -19.74
C ARG A 428 6.68 -1.39 -19.54
N ASP A 429 7.16 -1.24 -18.29
CA ASP A 429 8.59 -1.15 -17.98
C ASP A 429 9.30 -2.51 -17.95
N LEU A 430 8.57 -3.63 -18.09
CA LEU A 430 9.14 -4.97 -18.12
C LEU A 430 10.20 -5.14 -19.22
N VAL A 431 10.05 -4.48 -20.35
CA VAL A 431 11.03 -4.47 -21.44
C VAL A 431 12.39 -3.93 -20.98
N ARG A 432 12.35 -2.89 -20.14
CA ARG A 432 13.55 -2.27 -19.58
C ARG A 432 14.18 -3.15 -18.50
N LEU A 433 13.35 -3.71 -17.61
CA LEU A 433 13.80 -4.67 -16.60
C LEU A 433 14.44 -5.91 -17.25
N LYS A 434 13.85 -6.43 -18.34
CA LYS A 434 14.43 -7.58 -19.07
C LYS A 434 15.88 -7.33 -19.49
N ARG A 435 16.22 -6.15 -20.01
CA ARG A 435 17.60 -5.83 -20.39
C ARG A 435 18.57 -5.93 -19.21
N LEU A 436 18.13 -5.55 -18.02
CA LEU A 436 18.92 -5.71 -16.80
C LEU A 436 19.02 -7.17 -16.37
N VAL A 437 17.95 -7.95 -16.52
CA VAL A 437 17.99 -9.41 -16.27
C VAL A 437 18.92 -10.11 -17.25
N ASP A 438 18.90 -9.74 -18.52
CA ASP A 438 19.81 -10.31 -19.54
C ASP A 438 21.29 -10.07 -19.20
N THR A 439 21.60 -8.98 -18.45
CA THR A 439 22.97 -8.63 -18.05
C THR A 439 23.35 -9.18 -16.67
N LEU A 440 22.42 -9.13 -15.71
CA LEU A 440 22.67 -9.43 -14.30
C LEU A 440 22.24 -10.84 -13.87
N GLY A 441 21.51 -11.54 -14.75
CA GLY A 441 20.98 -12.87 -14.47
C GLY A 441 19.64 -12.85 -13.72
N THR A 442 19.19 -14.07 -13.38
CA THR A 442 17.91 -14.35 -12.74
C THR A 442 18.03 -14.65 -11.25
N ASP A 443 19.19 -14.41 -10.64
CA ASP A 443 19.41 -14.67 -9.22
C ASP A 443 18.57 -13.78 -8.33
N CYS A 444 17.99 -14.38 -7.29
CA CYS A 444 17.24 -13.68 -6.26
C CYS A 444 18.17 -13.16 -5.14
N VAL A 445 17.68 -12.17 -4.40
CA VAL A 445 18.36 -11.63 -3.22
C VAL A 445 18.02 -12.49 -2.00
N GLY A 446 18.92 -13.30 -1.55
CA GLY A 446 18.72 -14.19 -0.40
C GLY A 446 17.53 -15.14 -0.60
N ALA A 447 16.69 -15.26 0.42
CA ALA A 447 15.48 -16.10 0.38
C ALA A 447 14.23 -15.38 -0.18
N SER A 448 14.38 -14.17 -0.74
CA SER A 448 13.27 -13.43 -1.34
C SER A 448 13.05 -13.83 -2.80
N GLU A 449 11.92 -13.45 -3.37
CA GLU A 449 11.64 -13.58 -4.81
C GLU A 449 12.16 -12.39 -5.64
N THR A 450 12.78 -11.40 -5.01
CA THR A 450 13.29 -10.20 -5.66
C THR A 450 14.60 -10.49 -6.39
N LEU A 451 14.66 -10.24 -7.69
CA LEU A 451 15.87 -10.37 -8.48
C LEU A 451 16.85 -9.22 -8.19
N TRP A 452 18.16 -9.49 -8.32
CA TRP A 452 19.16 -8.42 -8.28
C TRP A 452 18.92 -7.36 -9.36
N ALA A 453 18.39 -7.75 -10.51
CA ALA A 453 18.00 -6.84 -11.58
C ALA A 453 16.87 -5.85 -11.17
N GLU A 454 15.98 -6.23 -10.25
CA GLU A 454 14.94 -5.31 -9.74
C GLU A 454 15.53 -4.17 -8.92
N LEU A 455 16.62 -4.42 -8.16
CA LEU A 455 17.36 -3.36 -7.45
C LEU A 455 18.00 -2.37 -8.42
N ALA A 456 18.68 -2.88 -9.46
CA ALA A 456 19.27 -2.05 -10.50
C ALA A 456 18.21 -1.21 -11.23
N PHE A 457 17.09 -1.82 -11.58
CA PHE A 457 15.96 -1.14 -12.21
C PHE A 457 15.42 -0.02 -11.33
N ALA A 458 15.20 -0.29 -10.04
CA ALA A 458 14.68 0.70 -9.10
C ALA A 458 15.63 1.90 -8.96
N ALA A 459 16.93 1.65 -8.88
CA ALA A 459 17.94 2.71 -8.81
C ALA A 459 17.95 3.61 -10.07
N GLU A 460 17.70 3.04 -11.26
CA GLU A 460 17.72 3.78 -12.51
C GLU A 460 16.37 4.43 -12.88
N ALA A 461 15.24 3.90 -12.39
CA ALA A 461 13.95 4.14 -13.01
C ALA A 461 12.78 4.36 -12.05
N GLU A 462 12.98 4.40 -10.73
CA GLU A 462 11.89 4.50 -9.77
C GLU A 462 12.09 5.60 -8.71
N MET A 463 12.80 6.67 -9.07
CA MET A 463 12.97 7.87 -8.24
C MET A 463 13.38 7.55 -6.80
N VAL A 464 14.45 6.78 -6.64
CA VAL A 464 15.05 6.49 -5.34
C VAL A 464 15.91 7.69 -4.92
N LEU A 465 15.58 8.31 -3.80
CA LEU A 465 16.34 9.40 -3.18
C LEU A 465 17.11 8.94 -1.95
N HIS A 466 16.59 7.96 -1.22
CA HIS A 466 17.17 7.40 -0.01
C HIS A 466 17.25 5.87 -0.06
N LEU A 467 18.14 5.27 0.72
CA LEU A 467 18.31 3.82 0.73
C LEU A 467 17.07 3.08 1.27
N ASP A 468 16.31 3.70 2.17
CA ASP A 468 15.05 3.13 2.66
C ASP A 468 13.94 3.13 1.59
N ASP A 469 13.98 4.05 0.61
CA ASP A 469 13.09 3.99 -0.56
C ASP A 469 13.31 2.67 -1.32
N LEU A 470 14.58 2.36 -1.60
CA LEU A 470 14.97 1.16 -2.33
C LEU A 470 14.57 -0.12 -1.58
N LEU A 471 14.89 -0.21 -0.29
CA LEU A 471 14.81 -1.44 0.47
C LEU A 471 13.44 -1.67 1.14
N LEU A 472 12.70 -0.62 1.48
CA LEU A 472 11.40 -0.75 2.16
C LEU A 472 10.20 -0.57 1.21
N ARG A 473 10.35 0.09 0.06
CA ARG A 473 9.21 0.41 -0.83
C ARG A 473 9.38 -0.08 -2.27
N ARG A 474 10.60 -0.07 -2.83
CA ARG A 474 10.82 -0.59 -4.19
C ARG A 474 10.92 -2.12 -4.22
N THR A 475 11.64 -2.71 -3.26
CA THR A 475 11.95 -4.15 -3.26
C THR A 475 11.45 -4.94 -2.06
N ARG A 476 11.05 -4.29 -0.98
CA ARG A 476 10.61 -4.91 0.29
C ARG A 476 11.68 -5.75 1.02
N LEU A 477 12.92 -5.77 0.53
CA LEU A 477 14.02 -6.56 1.13
C LEU A 477 14.26 -6.21 2.60
N GLY A 478 14.06 -4.93 2.98
CA GLY A 478 14.16 -4.49 4.37
C GLY A 478 13.13 -5.12 5.30
N LEU A 479 12.01 -5.62 4.80
CA LEU A 479 11.03 -6.38 5.58
C LEU A 479 11.29 -7.88 5.52
N LEU A 480 11.69 -8.40 4.37
CA LEU A 480 11.74 -9.84 4.06
C LEU A 480 13.03 -10.52 4.51
N LEU A 481 14.12 -9.74 4.70
CA LEU A 481 15.42 -10.29 5.05
C LEU A 481 15.78 -9.99 6.51
N PRO A 482 16.49 -10.91 7.19
CA PRO A 482 16.95 -10.70 8.55
C PRO A 482 17.78 -9.41 8.70
N GLY A 483 17.56 -8.68 9.80
CA GLY A 483 18.29 -7.44 10.09
C GLY A 483 18.11 -6.34 9.04
N GLY A 484 16.95 -6.32 8.34
CA GLY A 484 16.69 -5.35 7.28
C GLY A 484 17.54 -5.56 6.02
N GLY A 485 18.10 -6.76 5.81
CA GLY A 485 18.97 -7.06 4.68
C GLY A 485 20.40 -6.52 4.83
N ALA A 486 20.84 -6.19 6.04
CA ALA A 486 22.17 -5.62 6.32
C ALA A 486 23.33 -6.44 5.72
N ALA A 487 23.22 -7.77 5.74
CA ALA A 487 24.23 -8.67 5.16
C ALA A 487 24.42 -8.51 3.65
N TYR A 488 23.43 -7.96 2.96
CA TYR A 488 23.45 -7.77 1.49
C TYR A 488 23.89 -6.37 1.06
N LEU A 489 24.03 -5.41 1.99
CA LEU A 489 24.40 -4.02 1.68
C LEU A 489 25.70 -3.87 0.89
N PRO A 490 26.77 -4.65 1.10
CA PRO A 490 27.97 -4.54 0.27
C PRO A 490 27.69 -4.83 -1.22
N ARG A 491 26.90 -5.87 -1.54
CA ARG A 491 26.53 -6.20 -2.92
C ARG A 491 25.53 -5.20 -3.49
N ILE A 492 24.57 -4.70 -2.67
CA ILE A 492 23.65 -3.65 -3.07
C ILE A 492 24.40 -2.37 -3.40
N ARG A 493 25.42 -2.00 -2.60
CA ARG A 493 26.33 -0.87 -2.90
C ARG A 493 26.98 -1.01 -4.26
N ALA A 494 27.68 -2.13 -4.49
CA ALA A 494 28.36 -2.39 -5.74
C ALA A 494 27.42 -2.33 -6.96
N LEU A 495 26.16 -2.73 -6.80
CA LEU A 495 25.17 -2.72 -7.86
C LEU A 495 24.50 -1.34 -8.08
N CYS A 496 24.16 -0.65 -7.00
CA CYS A 496 23.24 0.49 -7.06
C CYS A 496 23.91 1.86 -6.90
N GLN A 497 25.04 1.97 -6.22
CA GLN A 497 25.68 3.25 -5.86
C GLN A 497 25.91 4.15 -7.08
N ALA A 498 26.58 3.63 -8.11
CA ALA A 498 26.82 4.39 -9.34
C ALA A 498 25.55 4.73 -10.12
N ARG A 499 24.55 3.83 -10.10
CA ARG A 499 23.25 4.03 -10.74
C ARG A 499 22.41 5.12 -10.07
N LEU A 500 22.58 5.27 -8.74
CA LEU A 500 21.97 6.33 -7.95
C LEU A 500 22.73 7.67 -8.07
N GLY A 501 23.94 7.65 -8.63
CA GLY A 501 24.80 8.83 -8.70
C GLY A 501 25.37 9.24 -7.34
N TRP A 502 25.48 8.31 -6.39
CA TRP A 502 25.98 8.58 -5.04
C TRP A 502 27.48 8.36 -4.94
N ASP A 503 28.18 9.29 -4.29
CA ASP A 503 29.56 9.12 -3.86
C ASP A 503 29.67 8.24 -2.60
N ASP A 504 30.87 7.89 -2.20
CA ASP A 504 31.12 7.07 -1.02
C ASP A 504 30.60 7.72 0.27
N PRO A 505 30.87 9.00 0.55
CA PRO A 505 30.32 9.69 1.73
C PRO A 505 28.78 9.69 1.78
N ARG A 506 28.11 9.86 0.63
CA ARG A 506 26.64 9.80 0.59
C ARG A 506 26.15 8.38 0.86
N TRP A 507 26.76 7.36 0.25
CA TRP A 507 26.38 5.98 0.50
C TRP A 507 26.48 5.62 1.99
N GLU A 508 27.55 6.01 2.65
CA GLU A 508 27.78 5.71 4.06
C GLU A 508 26.73 6.39 4.97
N ARG A 509 26.39 7.65 4.69
CA ARG A 509 25.31 8.34 5.41
C ARG A 509 23.95 7.65 5.20
N GLU A 510 23.61 7.30 3.97
CA GLU A 510 22.34 6.63 3.63
C GLU A 510 22.26 5.24 4.27
N GLN A 511 23.35 4.48 4.24
CA GLN A 511 23.43 3.17 4.89
C GLN A 511 23.22 3.28 6.40
N GLN A 512 23.88 4.22 7.06
CA GLN A 512 23.73 4.43 8.50
C GLN A 512 22.29 4.88 8.83
N ALA A 513 21.75 5.84 8.11
CA ALA A 513 20.39 6.35 8.29
C ALA A 513 19.34 5.22 8.10
N TYR A 514 19.50 4.39 7.08
CA TYR A 514 18.63 3.22 6.85
C TYR A 514 18.68 2.21 7.99
N LEU A 515 19.88 1.83 8.45
CA LEU A 515 20.03 0.86 9.55
C LEU A 515 19.44 1.39 10.85
N ASP A 516 19.61 2.67 11.13
CA ASP A 516 19.04 3.32 12.32
C ASP A 516 17.51 3.43 12.23
N LEU A 517 16.98 3.78 11.06
CA LEU A 517 15.54 3.76 10.77
C LEU A 517 14.97 2.36 11.00
N TRP A 518 15.62 1.34 10.41
CA TRP A 518 15.16 -0.03 10.52
C TRP A 518 15.14 -0.52 11.96
N ARG A 519 16.21 -0.29 12.72
CA ARG A 519 16.28 -0.66 14.14
C ARG A 519 15.18 0.02 14.97
N ARG A 520 14.89 1.28 14.72
CA ARG A 520 13.89 2.04 15.50
C ARG A 520 12.44 1.69 15.17
N HIS A 521 12.13 1.39 13.92
CA HIS A 521 10.74 1.34 13.44
C HIS A 521 10.31 -0.01 12.86
N TYR A 522 11.25 -0.87 12.46
CA TYR A 522 10.96 -2.15 11.80
C TYR A 522 11.49 -3.37 12.55
N SER A 523 12.32 -3.19 13.56
CA SER A 523 12.75 -4.26 14.47
C SER A 523 11.73 -4.46 15.61
N LEU A 524 12.04 -5.40 16.50
CA LEU A 524 11.29 -5.58 17.74
C LEU A 524 11.45 -4.35 18.66
N PRO A 525 10.39 -3.98 19.42
CA PRO A 525 10.49 -2.89 20.37
C PRO A 525 11.41 -3.28 21.53
N VAL A 526 12.42 -2.46 21.78
CA VAL A 526 13.39 -2.62 22.87
C VAL A 526 12.75 -2.34 24.24
#